data_01196a3eac0115fa1384e5509477a5b4
#
_entry.id   01196a3eac0115fa1384e5509477a5b4
#
_cell.length_a   1.000
_cell.length_b   1.000
_cell.length_c   1.000
_cell.angle_alpha   90.00
_cell.angle_beta   90.00
_cell.angle_gamma   90.00
#
_symmetry.space_group_name_H-M   'P 1'
#
loop_
_entity.id
_entity.type
_entity.pdbx_description
1 polymer ?
#
loop_
_entity_poly.entity_id
_entity_poly.type
_entity_poly.pdbx_seq_one_letter_code
_entity_poly.pdbx_strand_id
1 'polypeptide(L)'
;MRKLAISVLASLSAVLAGCQDPYSEIKSMAGQTLSEGTVVEGVVISDYASMNMGENPQVSWNEVDIMMSYKTAYIQSENGKAGIRVIFDDIYENRMPRSSKVAIDLAGCSVSVDENGACTVTGIRADDVTVLKDRVAVKPASKRISELKDSDLYTYVTITGVEFINKEGSYTNVNEYVVQASALNDFRKPKNLECIDVAGVYVRDGKGEKIFLPVNTSSYWRRRGDRLPDGVGKVTGILVPADFQRYGNVGKYALRLISNREVDIPMDGSSNYETVAEWNWDRNYKHALNLEDRGLLKWVSGVATPAGRIVPEIGSGALYTTAEATFDLVPDYNTRSVHDGHRPGIGSRKAGALEIDSRTSEWFEGDAAVVVEASTKGFRGKALVLDFTWAAGKGRVDSSFGFPAYWAVEYSLNGVDYTTAADDILLRPIAYEKSPMSYYAAPGYLENSIVLPKSLLGKKKVYLRIRPASDVMVETHEDPSKDINSGVYSPEKSRDFALVIGKLSVKALR
;
A
#
# COMPACT_ATOMS: atom_id res chain seq x y z
N MET A 1 -31.23 37.78 -29.77
CA MET A 1 -29.88 38.19 -30.18
C MET A 1 -29.38 39.19 -29.13
N ARG A 2 -28.74 38.75 -28.09
CA ARG A 2 -28.01 39.62 -27.15
C ARG A 2 -26.53 39.32 -27.33
N LYS A 3 -25.79 40.30 -27.81
CA LYS A 3 -24.34 40.26 -27.95
C LYS A 3 -23.75 40.32 -26.51
N LEU A 4 -23.11 39.25 -26.07
CA LEU A 4 -22.24 39.31 -24.90
C LEU A 4 -20.98 40.11 -25.31
N ALA A 5 -20.79 41.22 -24.66
CA ALA A 5 -19.54 41.94 -24.68
C ALA A 5 -18.55 41.21 -23.76
N ILE A 6 -17.49 40.69 -24.36
CA ILE A 6 -16.34 40.19 -23.62
C ILE A 6 -15.59 41.44 -23.10
N SER A 7 -15.80 41.81 -21.83
CA SER A 7 -14.95 42.78 -21.15
C SER A 7 -13.70 42.06 -20.73
N VAL A 8 -12.60 42.31 -21.42
CA VAL A 8 -11.26 42.00 -20.95
C VAL A 8 -11.00 42.91 -19.74
N LEU A 9 -11.28 42.43 -18.55
CA LEU A 9 -10.76 43.04 -17.33
C LEU A 9 -9.27 42.71 -17.27
N ALA A 10 -8.43 43.64 -17.69
CA ALA A 10 -7.05 43.68 -17.28
C ALA A 10 -7.04 43.98 -15.78
N SER A 11 -6.95 42.94 -14.93
CA SER A 11 -6.67 43.10 -13.54
C SER A 11 -5.28 43.68 -13.38
N LEU A 12 -5.19 44.91 -12.94
CA LEU A 12 -3.97 45.50 -12.43
C LEU A 12 -3.54 44.67 -11.22
N SER A 13 -2.70 43.67 -11.46
CA SER A 13 -1.99 42.99 -10.42
C SER A 13 -1.09 44.04 -9.78
N ALA A 14 -1.39 44.44 -8.53
CA ALA A 14 -0.50 45.23 -7.71
C ALA A 14 0.79 44.41 -7.56
N VAL A 15 1.82 44.83 -8.28
CA VAL A 15 3.19 44.34 -8.10
C VAL A 15 3.66 44.89 -6.76
N LEU A 16 3.31 44.20 -5.69
CA LEU A 16 4.02 44.35 -4.42
C LEU A 16 5.27 43.46 -4.53
N ALA A 17 6.41 44.13 -4.50
CA ALA A 17 7.73 43.54 -4.56
C ALA A 17 7.99 42.62 -3.35
N GLY A 18 7.88 41.34 -3.59
CA GLY A 18 8.22 40.24 -2.73
C GLY A 18 7.68 39.01 -3.43
N CYS A 19 8.55 38.21 -4.07
CA CYS A 19 8.15 36.98 -4.76
C CYS A 19 7.60 35.96 -3.77
N GLN A 20 6.42 36.18 -3.22
CA GLN A 20 5.66 35.11 -2.59
C GLN A 20 5.00 34.29 -3.70
N ASP A 21 5.25 33.01 -3.68
CA ASP A 21 4.59 32.02 -4.53
C ASP A 21 3.07 32.10 -4.26
N PRO A 22 2.21 32.27 -5.26
CA PRO A 22 0.74 32.33 -5.10
C PRO A 22 0.17 31.17 -4.28
N TYR A 23 0.81 30.02 -4.36
CA TYR A 23 0.44 28.83 -3.58
C TYR A 23 0.72 29.02 -2.07
N SER A 24 1.76 29.75 -1.71
CA SER A 24 2.06 30.09 -0.31
C SER A 24 1.03 31.05 0.26
N GLU A 25 0.52 31.96 -0.55
CA GLU A 25 -0.55 32.89 -0.15
C GLU A 25 -1.85 32.13 0.14
N ILE A 26 -2.26 31.22 -0.76
CA ILE A 26 -3.44 30.38 -0.55
C ILE A 26 -3.28 29.53 0.73
N LYS A 27 -2.13 28.92 0.95
CA LYS A 27 -1.84 28.14 2.18
C LYS A 27 -1.99 29.00 3.46
N SER A 28 -1.64 30.27 3.41
CA SER A 28 -1.77 31.18 4.55
C SER A 28 -3.23 31.48 4.93
N MET A 29 -4.17 31.20 4.02
CA MET A 29 -5.61 31.39 4.22
C MET A 29 -6.32 30.15 4.76
N ALA A 30 -5.57 29.15 5.26
CA ALA A 30 -6.14 27.93 5.82
C ALA A 30 -7.20 28.21 6.90
N GLY A 31 -8.31 27.49 6.84
CA GLY A 31 -9.44 27.66 7.75
C GLY A 31 -10.37 28.83 7.39
N GLN A 32 -10.12 29.52 6.25
CA GLN A 32 -10.93 30.63 5.78
C GLN A 32 -11.70 30.25 4.51
N THR A 33 -12.80 30.95 4.30
CA THR A 33 -13.47 31.01 2.98
C THR A 33 -12.83 32.12 2.16
N LEU A 34 -12.43 31.83 0.93
CA LEU A 34 -11.71 32.76 0.10
C LEU A 34 -12.62 33.86 -0.46
N SER A 35 -12.06 35.07 -0.55
CA SER A 35 -12.78 36.26 -1.03
C SER A 35 -12.81 36.34 -2.56
N GLU A 36 -13.69 37.18 -3.09
CA GLU A 36 -13.71 37.55 -4.50
C GLU A 36 -12.33 38.05 -4.98
N GLY A 37 -11.97 37.65 -6.19
CA GLY A 37 -10.69 38.04 -6.82
C GLY A 37 -9.51 37.17 -6.43
N THR A 38 -9.69 36.15 -5.60
CA THR A 38 -8.64 35.14 -5.32
C THR A 38 -8.57 34.16 -6.48
N VAL A 39 -7.52 34.23 -7.29
CA VAL A 39 -7.32 33.36 -8.45
C VAL A 39 -6.00 32.62 -8.34
N VAL A 40 -6.02 31.32 -8.65
CA VAL A 40 -4.79 30.52 -8.77
C VAL A 40 -4.58 30.07 -10.21
N GLU A 41 -3.37 30.25 -10.72
CA GLU A 41 -2.96 29.68 -12.01
C GLU A 41 -2.03 28.49 -11.79
N GLY A 42 -2.18 27.48 -12.63
CA GLY A 42 -1.31 26.31 -12.57
C GLY A 42 -1.50 25.37 -13.75
N VAL A 43 -0.68 24.32 -13.75
CA VAL A 43 -0.74 23.25 -14.75
C VAL A 43 -1.40 22.04 -14.13
N VAL A 44 -2.41 21.50 -14.79
CA VAL A 44 -3.11 20.28 -14.35
C VAL A 44 -2.20 19.06 -14.56
N ILE A 45 -1.88 18.40 -13.45
CA ILE A 45 -1.03 17.21 -13.44
C ILE A 45 -1.80 15.92 -13.19
N SER A 46 -3.07 15.99 -12.88
CA SER A 46 -3.97 14.85 -12.64
C SER A 46 -4.77 14.48 -13.89
N ASP A 47 -5.31 13.26 -13.84
CA ASP A 47 -6.28 12.78 -14.84
C ASP A 47 -7.42 12.06 -14.10
N TYR A 48 -8.59 12.68 -14.04
CA TYR A 48 -9.76 12.10 -13.38
C TYR A 48 -10.18 10.76 -14.00
N ALA A 49 -9.94 10.55 -15.28
CA ALA A 49 -10.25 9.29 -15.96
C ALA A 49 -9.37 8.12 -15.48
N SER A 50 -8.28 8.39 -14.78
CA SER A 50 -7.45 7.34 -14.18
C SER A 50 -8.13 6.62 -13.01
N MET A 51 -9.14 7.24 -12.38
CA MET A 51 -9.84 6.82 -11.18
C MET A 51 -8.90 6.58 -9.98
N ASN A 52 -7.76 7.26 -9.98
CA ASN A 52 -6.72 7.16 -8.94
C ASN A 52 -6.32 8.53 -8.35
N MET A 53 -7.14 9.57 -8.52
CA MET A 53 -6.75 10.92 -8.12
C MET A 53 -7.16 11.30 -6.71
N GLY A 54 -8.18 10.70 -6.15
CA GLY A 54 -8.63 10.92 -4.79
C GLY A 54 -8.60 9.64 -3.97
N GLU A 55 -8.44 9.77 -2.66
CA GLU A 55 -8.72 8.70 -1.73
C GLU A 55 -10.23 8.62 -1.52
N ASN A 56 -10.79 7.44 -1.68
CA ASN A 56 -12.23 7.25 -1.54
C ASN A 56 -12.57 7.01 -0.07
N PRO A 57 -13.38 7.87 0.56
CA PRO A 57 -13.72 7.72 1.96
C PRO A 57 -14.58 6.48 2.20
N GLN A 58 -14.32 5.82 3.30
CA GLN A 58 -15.18 4.75 3.79
C GLN A 58 -16.45 5.38 4.36
N VAL A 59 -17.62 5.03 3.82
CA VAL A 59 -18.92 5.51 4.27
C VAL A 59 -19.64 4.51 5.17
N SER A 60 -19.27 3.24 5.07
CA SER A 60 -19.69 2.18 5.98
C SER A 60 -18.60 1.10 6.05
N TRP A 61 -18.77 0.12 6.92
CA TRP A 61 -17.77 -0.96 7.07
C TRP A 61 -17.50 -1.74 5.76
N ASN A 62 -18.44 -1.78 4.83
CA ASN A 62 -18.36 -2.53 3.57
C ASN A 62 -18.55 -1.66 2.31
N GLU A 63 -18.51 -0.34 2.45
CA GLU A 63 -18.80 0.57 1.35
C GLU A 63 -17.84 1.76 1.38
N VAL A 64 -17.28 2.12 0.23
CA VAL A 64 -16.51 3.34 0.03
C VAL A 64 -17.17 4.21 -1.03
N ASP A 65 -17.07 5.52 -0.85
CA ASP A 65 -17.50 6.49 -1.85
C ASP A 65 -16.42 6.68 -2.91
N ILE A 66 -16.58 6.06 -4.08
CA ILE A 66 -15.62 6.16 -5.18
C ILE A 66 -15.66 7.52 -5.88
N MET A 67 -16.60 8.38 -5.54
CA MET A 67 -16.80 9.67 -6.20
C MET A 67 -15.64 10.64 -5.98
N MET A 68 -14.88 10.49 -4.89
CA MET A 68 -13.72 11.35 -4.62
C MET A 68 -12.66 11.29 -5.71
N SER A 69 -12.46 10.15 -6.35
CA SER A 69 -11.53 10.03 -7.48
C SER A 69 -11.93 10.90 -8.68
N TYR A 70 -13.22 11.09 -8.90
CA TYR A 70 -13.70 11.95 -9.99
C TYR A 70 -13.65 13.43 -9.63
N LYS A 71 -13.91 13.78 -8.38
CA LYS A 71 -13.92 15.16 -7.89
C LYS A 71 -12.53 15.74 -7.68
N THR A 72 -11.51 14.91 -7.53
CA THR A 72 -10.17 15.35 -7.15
C THR A 72 -9.31 15.66 -8.36
N ALA A 73 -8.66 16.82 -8.33
CA ALA A 73 -7.60 17.17 -9.26
C ALA A 73 -6.40 17.78 -8.53
N TYR A 74 -5.27 17.81 -9.23
CA TYR A 74 -4.04 18.42 -8.74
C TYR A 74 -3.53 19.40 -9.79
N ILE A 75 -3.18 20.59 -9.32
CA ILE A 75 -2.52 21.59 -10.14
C ILE A 75 -1.19 21.97 -9.48
N GLN A 76 -0.20 22.22 -10.31
CA GLN A 76 1.10 22.70 -9.83
C GLN A 76 1.48 24.00 -10.51
N SER A 77 2.34 24.77 -9.88
CA SER A 77 2.97 25.93 -10.48
C SER A 77 3.74 25.57 -11.76
N GLU A 78 3.88 26.46 -12.70
CA GLU A 78 4.57 26.18 -13.97
C GLU A 78 6.01 25.70 -13.79
N ASN A 79 6.68 26.18 -12.72
CA ASN A 79 8.03 25.76 -12.39
C ASN A 79 8.09 24.41 -11.62
N GLY A 80 6.93 23.81 -11.31
CA GLY A 80 6.81 22.53 -10.60
C GLY A 80 7.25 22.53 -9.14
N LYS A 81 7.39 23.71 -8.50
CA LYS A 81 7.90 23.83 -7.12
C LYS A 81 6.82 23.86 -6.04
N ALA A 82 5.58 24.06 -6.42
CA ALA A 82 4.44 24.08 -5.51
C ALA A 82 3.23 23.45 -6.15
N GLY A 83 2.37 22.81 -5.37
CA GLY A 83 1.14 22.19 -5.83
C GLY A 83 0.02 22.31 -4.82
N ILE A 84 -1.21 22.19 -5.28
CA ILE A 84 -2.41 22.12 -4.47
C ILE A 84 -3.34 21.02 -5.01
N ARG A 85 -4.09 20.44 -4.09
CA ARG A 85 -5.22 19.56 -4.40
C ARG A 85 -6.49 20.43 -4.47
N VAL A 86 -7.28 20.24 -5.52
CA VAL A 86 -8.59 20.87 -5.66
C VAL A 86 -9.68 19.82 -5.71
N ILE A 87 -10.79 20.05 -5.02
CA ILE A 87 -11.93 19.13 -4.93
C ILE A 87 -13.17 19.87 -5.43
N PHE A 88 -13.77 19.31 -6.47
CA PHE A 88 -14.99 19.81 -7.05
C PHE A 88 -16.22 19.42 -6.23
N ASP A 89 -17.27 20.24 -6.29
CA ASP A 89 -18.52 19.99 -5.59
C ASP A 89 -19.23 18.73 -6.12
N ASP A 90 -19.16 18.50 -7.42
CA ASP A 90 -19.81 17.36 -8.08
C ASP A 90 -18.84 16.62 -9.01
N ILE A 91 -19.14 15.36 -9.30
CA ILE A 91 -18.34 14.46 -10.15
C ILE A 91 -18.29 14.93 -11.62
N TYR A 92 -19.29 15.68 -12.07
CA TYR A 92 -19.38 16.19 -13.44
C TYR A 92 -18.71 17.55 -13.63
N GLU A 93 -18.28 18.16 -12.53
CA GLU A 93 -17.65 19.48 -12.51
C GLU A 93 -16.16 19.44 -12.88
N ASN A 94 -15.46 18.36 -12.55
CA ASN A 94 -14.04 18.21 -12.87
C ASN A 94 -13.86 17.83 -14.35
N ARG A 95 -13.68 18.85 -15.18
CA ARG A 95 -13.43 18.70 -16.61
C ARG A 95 -12.06 19.21 -17.04
N MET A 96 -11.14 19.38 -16.09
CA MET A 96 -9.81 19.90 -16.37
C MET A 96 -8.98 18.89 -17.16
N PRO A 97 -8.55 19.22 -18.39
CA PRO A 97 -7.70 18.32 -19.16
C PRO A 97 -6.31 18.24 -18.54
N ARG A 98 -5.76 17.05 -18.42
CA ARG A 98 -4.36 16.87 -18.02
C ARG A 98 -3.43 17.65 -18.96
N SER A 99 -2.39 18.23 -18.42
CA SER A 99 -1.40 19.04 -19.15
C SER A 99 -1.98 20.32 -19.76
N SER A 100 -3.05 20.86 -19.20
CA SER A 100 -3.52 22.21 -19.50
C SER A 100 -3.06 23.21 -18.44
N LYS A 101 -2.80 24.45 -18.84
CA LYS A 101 -2.70 25.57 -17.92
C LYS A 101 -4.09 26.11 -17.66
N VAL A 102 -4.45 26.24 -16.41
CA VAL A 102 -5.75 26.71 -15.94
C VAL A 102 -5.60 27.90 -15.00
N ALA A 103 -6.61 28.78 -14.99
CA ALA A 103 -6.86 29.72 -13.91
C ALA A 103 -8.15 29.27 -13.20
N ILE A 104 -8.14 29.23 -11.88
CA ILE A 104 -9.29 28.86 -11.05
C ILE A 104 -9.63 30.05 -10.17
N ASP A 105 -10.87 30.55 -10.29
CA ASP A 105 -11.43 31.51 -9.34
C ASP A 105 -11.81 30.76 -8.07
N LEU A 106 -11.24 31.16 -6.96
CA LEU A 106 -11.42 30.53 -5.66
C LEU A 106 -12.41 31.24 -4.76
N ALA A 107 -13.17 32.21 -5.28
CA ALA A 107 -14.17 32.94 -4.50
C ALA A 107 -15.21 31.99 -3.90
N GLY A 108 -15.38 32.06 -2.58
CA GLY A 108 -16.30 31.19 -1.83
C GLY A 108 -15.77 29.79 -1.52
N CYS A 109 -14.61 29.41 -2.05
CA CYS A 109 -13.97 28.14 -1.75
C CYS A 109 -13.36 28.11 -0.33
N SER A 110 -13.22 26.91 0.20
CA SER A 110 -12.59 26.70 1.52
C SER A 110 -11.19 26.11 1.35
N VAL A 111 -10.25 26.55 2.19
CA VAL A 111 -8.86 26.08 2.21
C VAL A 111 -8.58 25.30 3.47
N SER A 112 -7.96 24.14 3.32
CA SER A 112 -7.38 23.38 4.42
C SER A 112 -5.91 23.07 4.15
N VAL A 113 -5.12 23.02 5.22
CA VAL A 113 -3.71 22.61 5.18
C VAL A 113 -3.51 21.57 6.26
N ASP A 114 -2.96 20.43 5.91
CA ASP A 114 -2.66 19.37 6.86
C ASP A 114 -1.37 19.65 7.65
N GLU A 115 -1.02 18.75 8.55
CA GLU A 115 0.19 18.85 9.39
C GLU A 115 1.50 18.83 8.57
N ASN A 116 1.46 18.26 7.36
CA ASN A 116 2.59 18.21 6.43
C ASN A 116 2.65 19.43 5.50
N GLY A 117 1.71 20.35 5.62
CA GLY A 117 1.63 21.54 4.76
C GLY A 117 1.01 21.29 3.39
N ALA A 118 0.34 20.15 3.19
CA ALA A 118 -0.39 19.86 1.95
C ALA A 118 -1.70 20.64 1.91
N CYS A 119 -1.86 21.46 0.87
CA CYS A 119 -2.97 22.39 0.74
C CYS A 119 -4.09 21.80 -0.12
N THR A 120 -5.30 21.80 0.40
CA THR A 120 -6.51 21.39 -0.31
C THR A 120 -7.50 22.54 -0.37
N VAL A 121 -8.05 22.78 -1.56
CA VAL A 121 -9.14 23.73 -1.80
C VAL A 121 -10.39 22.94 -2.18
N THR A 122 -11.52 23.22 -1.54
CA THR A 122 -12.81 22.57 -1.78
C THR A 122 -13.86 23.59 -2.18
N GLY A 123 -14.92 23.12 -2.84
CA GLY A 123 -16.00 23.98 -3.30
C GLY A 123 -15.81 24.52 -4.72
N ILE A 124 -14.98 23.85 -5.54
CA ILE A 124 -14.73 24.24 -6.93
C ILE A 124 -15.89 23.78 -7.84
N ARG A 125 -16.30 24.62 -8.77
CA ARG A 125 -17.27 24.30 -9.81
C ARG A 125 -16.64 24.44 -11.19
N ALA A 126 -17.25 23.83 -12.20
CA ALA A 126 -16.75 23.91 -13.58
C ALA A 126 -16.64 25.34 -14.09
N ASP A 127 -17.58 26.20 -13.71
CA ASP A 127 -17.60 27.60 -14.13
C ASP A 127 -16.50 28.47 -13.52
N ASP A 128 -15.88 27.98 -12.42
CA ASP A 128 -14.77 28.64 -11.76
C ASP A 128 -13.44 28.40 -12.49
N VAL A 129 -13.41 27.48 -13.47
CA VAL A 129 -12.20 27.05 -14.18
C VAL A 129 -12.14 27.64 -15.59
N THR A 130 -11.07 28.35 -15.86
CA THR A 130 -10.72 28.83 -17.19
C THR A 130 -9.48 28.13 -17.72
N VAL A 131 -9.60 27.44 -18.86
CA VAL A 131 -8.45 26.86 -19.56
C VAL A 131 -7.74 27.96 -20.32
N LEU A 132 -6.51 28.29 -19.88
CA LEU A 132 -5.70 29.35 -20.49
C LEU A 132 -4.89 28.82 -21.69
N LYS A 133 -4.44 27.57 -21.61
CA LYS A 133 -3.63 26.92 -22.64
C LYS A 133 -3.73 25.42 -22.56
N ASP A 134 -3.93 24.75 -23.66
CA ASP A 134 -3.89 23.30 -23.80
C ASP A 134 -2.47 22.80 -24.09
N ARG A 135 -2.22 21.53 -23.71
CA ARG A 135 -1.00 20.77 -24.02
C ARG A 135 0.29 21.46 -23.58
N VAL A 136 0.30 21.92 -22.36
CA VAL A 136 1.52 22.43 -21.71
C VAL A 136 2.44 21.25 -21.36
N ALA A 137 3.72 21.35 -21.68
CA ALA A 137 4.68 20.32 -21.29
C ALA A 137 4.86 20.32 -19.78
N VAL A 138 4.52 19.20 -19.13
CA VAL A 138 4.77 19.00 -17.71
C VAL A 138 6.06 18.21 -17.54
N LYS A 139 7.06 18.81 -16.92
CA LYS A 139 8.32 18.13 -16.61
C LYS A 139 8.34 17.77 -15.14
N PRO A 140 8.32 16.47 -14.79
CA PRO A 140 8.39 16.06 -13.39
C PRO A 140 9.77 16.38 -12.81
N ALA A 141 9.81 16.74 -11.53
CA ALA A 141 11.06 16.90 -10.80
C ALA A 141 11.65 15.50 -10.52
N SER A 142 12.91 15.29 -10.93
CA SER A 142 13.62 14.02 -10.68
C SER A 142 14.23 14.02 -9.28
N LYS A 143 13.91 13.02 -8.46
CA LYS A 143 14.32 12.90 -7.07
C LYS A 143 14.61 11.46 -6.66
N ARG A 144 15.37 11.30 -5.58
CA ARG A 144 15.44 10.06 -4.80
C ARG A 144 14.41 10.10 -3.67
N ILE A 145 14.09 8.97 -3.07
CA ILE A 145 13.15 8.92 -1.93
C ILE A 145 13.62 9.84 -0.80
N SER A 146 14.92 9.81 -0.44
CA SER A 146 15.51 10.65 0.60
C SER A 146 15.56 12.16 0.30
N GLU A 147 15.24 12.56 -0.91
CA GLU A 147 15.25 13.99 -1.33
C GLU A 147 13.84 14.61 -1.30
N LEU A 148 12.82 13.82 -0.98
CA LEU A 148 11.44 14.28 -0.89
C LEU A 148 11.27 15.21 0.32
N LYS A 149 10.45 16.25 0.13
CA LYS A 149 10.17 17.28 1.13
C LYS A 149 8.69 17.64 1.12
N ASP A 150 8.21 18.23 2.21
CA ASP A 150 6.82 18.72 2.30
C ASP A 150 6.47 19.74 1.21
N SER A 151 7.46 20.52 0.75
CA SER A 151 7.27 21.43 -0.38
C SER A 151 7.02 20.75 -1.72
N ASP A 152 7.27 19.45 -1.83
CA ASP A 152 7.01 18.66 -3.05
C ASP A 152 5.59 18.08 -3.10
N LEU A 153 4.83 18.18 -1.99
CA LEU A 153 3.47 17.66 -1.93
C LEU A 153 2.59 18.31 -3.02
N TYR A 154 1.78 17.46 -3.63
CA TYR A 154 0.90 17.79 -4.75
C TYR A 154 1.62 18.31 -6.00
N THR A 155 2.91 17.99 -6.16
CA THR A 155 3.65 18.19 -7.40
C THR A 155 3.92 16.89 -8.14
N TYR A 156 4.26 16.99 -9.42
CA TYR A 156 4.58 15.85 -10.26
C TYR A 156 6.07 15.53 -10.17
N VAL A 157 6.39 14.35 -9.64
CA VAL A 157 7.76 13.93 -9.36
C VAL A 157 8.07 12.59 -10.00
N THR A 158 9.32 12.39 -10.38
CA THR A 158 9.89 11.11 -10.79
C THR A 158 10.85 10.62 -9.72
N ILE A 159 10.56 9.48 -9.12
CA ILE A 159 11.46 8.80 -8.20
C ILE A 159 12.36 7.86 -9.00
N THR A 160 13.67 8.01 -8.84
CA THR A 160 14.67 7.29 -9.61
C THR A 160 15.44 6.25 -8.79
N GLY A 161 15.93 5.20 -9.47
CA GLY A 161 16.74 4.17 -8.84
C GLY A 161 15.94 3.21 -7.95
N VAL A 162 14.67 2.99 -8.29
CA VAL A 162 13.76 2.18 -7.48
C VAL A 162 13.37 0.88 -8.17
N GLU A 163 13.02 -0.11 -7.37
CA GLU A 163 12.48 -1.41 -7.76
C GLU A 163 11.31 -1.82 -6.86
N PHE A 164 10.40 -2.63 -7.35
CA PHE A 164 9.31 -3.18 -6.54
C PHE A 164 9.86 -4.15 -5.48
N ILE A 165 9.32 -4.08 -4.26
CA ILE A 165 9.68 -5.00 -3.16
C ILE A 165 9.22 -6.41 -3.51
N ASN A 166 7.97 -6.54 -3.92
CA ASN A 166 7.42 -7.78 -4.42
C ASN A 166 6.92 -7.57 -5.86
N LYS A 167 7.54 -8.24 -6.78
CA LYS A 167 7.30 -8.13 -8.22
C LYS A 167 6.20 -9.05 -8.75
N GLU A 168 5.69 -9.92 -7.92
CA GLU A 168 4.61 -10.83 -8.32
C GLU A 168 3.26 -10.13 -8.28
N GLY A 169 2.42 -10.41 -9.24
CA GLY A 169 1.07 -9.89 -9.33
C GLY A 169 0.95 -8.46 -9.88
N SER A 170 -0.08 -7.76 -9.45
CA SER A 170 -0.48 -6.46 -10.00
C SER A 170 -0.20 -5.29 -9.04
N TYR A 171 -0.60 -4.10 -9.42
CA TYR A 171 -0.43 -2.88 -8.61
C TYR A 171 -1.31 -2.83 -7.35
N THR A 172 -2.23 -3.77 -7.18
CA THR A 172 -3.05 -3.86 -5.98
C THR A 172 -2.61 -5.03 -5.10
N ASN A 173 -2.70 -4.86 -3.80
CA ASN A 173 -2.48 -5.92 -2.81
C ASN A 173 -3.74 -6.27 -2.03
N VAL A 174 -4.91 -6.06 -2.63
CA VAL A 174 -6.20 -6.45 -2.08
C VAL A 174 -6.53 -7.89 -2.44
N ASN A 175 -7.42 -8.51 -1.68
CA ASN A 175 -7.93 -9.82 -2.00
C ASN A 175 -8.95 -9.74 -3.14
N GLU A 176 -8.48 -9.87 -4.35
CA GLU A 176 -9.31 -9.81 -5.55
C GLU A 176 -10.33 -10.96 -5.67
N TYR A 177 -10.06 -12.08 -5.02
CA TYR A 177 -11.05 -13.15 -4.95
C TYR A 177 -12.33 -12.64 -4.30
N VAL A 178 -12.21 -11.94 -3.20
CA VAL A 178 -13.34 -11.31 -2.50
C VAL A 178 -14.02 -10.27 -3.37
N VAL A 179 -13.24 -9.36 -3.94
CA VAL A 179 -13.75 -8.31 -4.83
C VAL A 179 -14.49 -8.90 -6.02
N GLN A 180 -13.91 -9.91 -6.68
CA GLN A 180 -14.54 -10.53 -7.85
C GLN A 180 -15.72 -11.42 -7.49
N ALA A 181 -15.63 -12.20 -6.43
CA ALA A 181 -16.73 -13.04 -5.99
C ALA A 181 -17.97 -12.22 -5.66
N SER A 182 -17.78 -11.09 -5.01
CA SER A 182 -18.86 -10.13 -4.72
C SER A 182 -19.49 -9.59 -6.00
N ALA A 183 -18.71 -9.19 -6.97
CA ALA A 183 -19.20 -8.72 -8.26
C ALA A 183 -19.95 -9.79 -9.06
N LEU A 184 -19.51 -11.05 -8.97
CA LEU A 184 -20.13 -12.15 -9.67
C LEU A 184 -21.47 -12.59 -9.05
N ASN A 185 -21.59 -12.47 -7.74
CA ASN A 185 -22.78 -12.90 -7.01
C ASN A 185 -23.88 -11.83 -6.99
N ASP A 186 -23.55 -10.58 -7.15
CA ASP A 186 -24.50 -9.49 -7.24
C ASP A 186 -24.13 -8.47 -8.30
N PHE A 187 -24.24 -8.88 -9.55
CA PHE A 187 -24.06 -7.99 -10.70
C PHE A 187 -25.09 -6.86 -10.78
N ARG A 188 -26.14 -6.87 -9.93
CA ARG A 188 -27.12 -5.79 -9.81
C ARG A 188 -26.74 -4.74 -8.77
N LYS A 189 -25.74 -5.04 -7.95
CA LYS A 189 -25.23 -4.15 -6.91
C LYS A 189 -23.71 -4.20 -6.91
N PRO A 190 -23.06 -3.42 -7.75
CA PRO A 190 -21.58 -3.38 -7.81
C PRO A 190 -20.93 -2.86 -6.52
N LYS A 191 -21.70 -2.59 -5.47
CA LYS A 191 -21.27 -2.07 -4.17
C LYS A 191 -20.14 -2.86 -3.53
N ASN A 192 -20.08 -4.15 -3.77
CA ASN A 192 -19.05 -5.01 -3.16
C ASN A 192 -17.66 -4.83 -3.76
N LEU A 193 -17.54 -4.24 -4.94
CA LEU A 193 -16.25 -3.83 -5.52
C LEU A 193 -15.67 -2.58 -4.86
N GLU A 194 -16.51 -1.84 -4.16
CA GLU A 194 -16.22 -0.53 -3.58
C GLU A 194 -15.83 -0.62 -2.10
N CYS A 195 -15.82 -1.83 -1.53
CA CYS A 195 -15.55 -1.99 -0.11
C CYS A 195 -14.05 -1.87 0.26
N ILE A 196 -13.18 -1.65 -0.70
CA ILE A 196 -11.76 -1.35 -0.49
C ILE A 196 -11.45 -0.02 -1.16
N ASP A 197 -11.14 0.98 -0.36
CA ASP A 197 -10.89 2.35 -0.83
C ASP A 197 -9.59 2.47 -1.63
N VAL A 198 -8.49 2.01 -1.06
CA VAL A 198 -7.16 2.07 -1.67
C VAL A 198 -6.41 0.77 -1.42
N ALA A 199 -5.64 0.39 -2.39
CA ALA A 199 -4.64 -0.66 -2.30
C ALA A 199 -3.28 -0.08 -2.73
N GLY A 200 -2.25 -0.91 -2.80
CA GLY A 200 -0.98 -0.42 -3.31
C GLY A 200 0.16 -1.37 -3.05
N VAL A 201 1.29 -0.97 -3.55
CA VAL A 201 2.55 -1.68 -3.45
C VAL A 201 3.66 -0.72 -3.10
N TYR A 202 4.80 -1.24 -2.68
CA TYR A 202 5.97 -0.42 -2.43
C TYR A 202 7.01 -0.56 -3.54
N VAL A 203 7.69 0.55 -3.81
CA VAL A 203 9.01 0.52 -4.44
C VAL A 203 10.05 0.95 -3.41
N ARG A 204 11.29 0.46 -3.59
CA ARG A 204 12.42 0.80 -2.73
C ARG A 204 13.66 1.11 -3.55
N ASP A 205 14.56 1.88 -2.99
CA ASP A 205 15.83 2.23 -3.62
C ASP A 205 16.99 1.31 -3.19
N GLY A 206 18.17 1.56 -3.73
CA GLY A 206 19.41 0.83 -3.38
C GLY A 206 20.01 1.22 -2.02
N LYS A 207 19.25 1.90 -1.16
CA LYS A 207 19.60 2.15 0.25
C LYS A 207 18.60 1.49 1.21
N GLY A 208 17.51 0.92 0.68
CA GLY A 208 16.43 0.33 1.46
C GLY A 208 15.31 1.30 1.82
N GLU A 209 15.38 2.56 1.38
CA GLU A 209 14.28 3.50 1.55
C GLU A 209 13.13 3.11 0.63
N LYS A 210 11.91 3.21 1.12
CA LYS A 210 10.71 2.78 0.41
C LYS A 210 9.67 3.88 0.33
N ILE A 211 8.85 3.83 -0.72
CA ILE A 211 7.68 4.70 -0.88
C ILE A 211 6.47 3.88 -1.35
N PHE A 212 5.31 4.18 -0.77
CA PHE A 212 4.06 3.53 -1.10
C PHE A 212 3.47 4.10 -2.39
N LEU A 213 2.95 3.23 -3.24
CA LEU A 213 2.23 3.59 -4.46
C LEU A 213 0.75 3.25 -4.27
N PRO A 214 -0.07 4.19 -3.79
CA PRO A 214 -1.51 3.94 -3.60
C PRO A 214 -2.21 3.79 -4.94
N VAL A 215 -3.06 2.77 -5.04
CA VAL A 215 -3.87 2.50 -6.22
C VAL A 215 -5.28 2.18 -5.79
N ASN A 216 -6.23 3.02 -6.22
CA ASN A 216 -7.64 2.79 -5.94
C ASN A 216 -8.12 1.53 -6.67
N THR A 217 -8.99 0.78 -6.03
CA THR A 217 -9.57 -0.44 -6.62
C THR A 217 -10.46 -0.15 -7.82
N SER A 218 -10.93 1.07 -7.96
CA SER A 218 -11.64 1.57 -9.15
C SER A 218 -10.76 1.80 -10.37
N SER A 219 -9.43 1.89 -10.22
CA SER A 219 -8.52 2.15 -11.35
C SER A 219 -8.49 0.98 -12.32
N TYR A 220 -8.86 1.22 -13.57
CA TYR A 220 -8.96 0.19 -14.60
C TYR A 220 -7.62 -0.48 -14.97
N TRP A 221 -6.52 0.19 -14.71
CA TRP A 221 -5.16 -0.28 -15.03
C TRP A 221 -4.49 -1.06 -13.89
N ARG A 222 -5.11 -1.16 -12.72
CA ARG A 222 -4.56 -1.80 -11.53
C ARG A 222 -4.10 -3.24 -11.71
N ARG A 223 -4.64 -3.91 -12.70
CA ARG A 223 -4.41 -5.32 -13.00
C ARG A 223 -3.78 -5.57 -14.38
N ARG A 224 -3.21 -4.56 -14.99
CA ARG A 224 -2.55 -4.76 -16.28
C ARG A 224 -1.16 -5.35 -16.09
N GLY A 225 -1.00 -6.57 -16.56
CA GLY A 225 0.23 -7.34 -16.54
C GLY A 225 0.18 -8.49 -15.53
N ASP A 226 0.91 -9.56 -15.83
CA ASP A 226 0.97 -10.78 -15.05
C ASP A 226 1.90 -10.67 -13.84
N ARG A 227 2.74 -9.67 -13.83
CA ARG A 227 3.65 -9.33 -12.74
C ARG A 227 4.11 -7.88 -12.85
N LEU A 228 4.58 -7.36 -11.74
CA LEU A 228 5.24 -6.07 -11.73
C LEU A 228 6.65 -6.19 -12.34
N PRO A 229 7.20 -5.09 -12.88
CA PRO A 229 8.57 -5.06 -13.39
C PRO A 229 9.61 -5.46 -12.36
N ASP A 230 10.69 -6.12 -12.80
CA ASP A 230 11.71 -6.76 -11.95
C ASP A 230 13.07 -6.05 -11.97
N GLY A 231 13.20 -4.94 -12.65
CA GLY A 231 14.44 -4.20 -12.71
C GLY A 231 14.48 -3.00 -11.78
N VAL A 232 15.61 -2.30 -11.85
CA VAL A 232 15.76 -0.96 -11.26
C VAL A 232 15.43 0.08 -12.33
N GLY A 233 14.61 1.04 -11.99
CA GLY A 233 14.19 2.09 -12.92
C GLY A 233 13.65 3.32 -12.21
N LYS A 234 12.56 3.84 -12.71
CA LYS A 234 11.92 5.04 -12.15
C LYS A 234 10.40 4.91 -12.20
N VAL A 235 9.75 5.61 -11.28
CA VAL A 235 8.31 5.77 -11.23
C VAL A 235 7.97 7.25 -11.17
N THR A 236 6.92 7.66 -11.86
CA THR A 236 6.47 9.06 -11.92
C THR A 236 5.05 9.16 -11.40
N GLY A 237 4.75 10.17 -10.62
CA GLY A 237 3.41 10.37 -10.07
C GLY A 237 3.27 11.68 -9.32
N ILE A 238 2.14 11.84 -8.68
CA ILE A 238 1.83 12.98 -7.83
C ILE A 238 2.23 12.61 -6.40
N LEU A 239 3.09 13.41 -5.76
CA LEU A 239 3.47 13.21 -4.38
C LEU A 239 2.30 13.61 -3.47
N VAL A 240 1.89 12.72 -2.59
CA VAL A 240 0.78 12.96 -1.64
C VAL A 240 1.20 12.60 -0.22
N PRO A 241 0.53 13.14 0.81
CA PRO A 241 0.69 12.64 2.18
C PRO A 241 0.31 11.16 2.23
N ALA A 242 0.98 10.40 3.09
CA ALA A 242 0.75 8.95 3.22
C ALA A 242 -0.19 8.60 4.38
N ASP A 243 -1.24 9.38 4.57
CA ASP A 243 -2.27 9.12 5.58
C ASP A 243 -3.40 8.26 4.97
N PHE A 244 -3.24 6.94 5.09
CA PHE A 244 -4.21 5.96 4.60
C PHE A 244 -4.70 5.11 5.78
N GLN A 245 -5.88 5.44 6.31
CA GLN A 245 -6.45 4.84 7.52
C GLN A 245 -6.37 3.31 7.58
N ARG A 246 -6.60 2.63 6.47
CA ARG A 246 -6.61 1.16 6.41
C ARG A 246 -5.23 0.53 6.50
N TYR A 247 -4.21 1.24 6.04
CA TYR A 247 -2.85 0.72 6.01
C TYR A 247 -2.04 1.09 7.24
N GLY A 248 -2.52 2.08 8.02
CA GLY A 248 -1.75 2.65 9.11
C GLY A 248 -0.55 3.44 8.58
N ASN A 249 0.57 3.36 9.29
CA ASN A 249 1.77 4.09 8.90
C ASN A 249 2.45 3.41 7.70
N VAL A 250 2.29 3.99 6.52
CA VAL A 250 2.96 3.54 5.28
C VAL A 250 4.13 4.44 4.88
N GLY A 251 4.52 5.36 5.75
CA GLY A 251 5.56 6.36 5.55
C GLY A 251 5.01 7.78 5.59
N LYS A 252 5.87 8.78 5.39
CA LYS A 252 5.46 10.18 5.37
C LYS A 252 4.82 10.59 4.03
N TYR A 253 5.32 10.04 2.94
CA TYR A 253 4.89 10.34 1.58
C TYR A 253 4.48 9.08 0.84
N ALA A 254 3.56 9.26 -0.11
CA ALA A 254 3.18 8.26 -1.09
C ALA A 254 3.20 8.88 -2.49
N LEU A 255 3.39 8.05 -3.51
CA LEU A 255 3.41 8.50 -4.89
C LEU A 255 2.19 7.94 -5.64
N ARG A 256 1.24 8.79 -5.93
CA ARG A 256 0.00 8.41 -6.63
C ARG A 256 0.21 8.42 -8.13
N LEU A 257 0.19 7.24 -8.72
CA LEU A 257 0.33 7.06 -10.16
C LEU A 257 -0.93 7.53 -10.89
N ILE A 258 -0.76 8.10 -12.07
CA ILE A 258 -1.88 8.44 -12.95
C ILE A 258 -2.27 7.21 -13.78
N SER A 259 -1.28 6.42 -14.20
CA SER A 259 -1.49 5.15 -14.86
C SER A 259 -0.25 4.24 -14.68
N ASN A 260 -0.35 2.99 -15.10
CA ASN A 260 0.80 2.08 -15.14
C ASN A 260 1.88 2.48 -16.17
N ARG A 261 1.60 3.47 -17.03
CA ARG A 261 2.58 4.00 -17.99
C ARG A 261 3.63 4.89 -17.35
N GLU A 262 3.38 5.38 -16.14
CA GLU A 262 4.33 6.15 -15.34
C GLU A 262 5.40 5.27 -14.67
N VAL A 263 5.32 3.95 -14.82
CA VAL A 263 6.32 3.01 -14.34
C VAL A 263 7.28 2.69 -15.48
N ASP A 264 8.48 3.25 -15.40
CA ASP A 264 9.57 3.02 -16.35
C ASP A 264 10.67 2.18 -15.66
N ILE A 265 10.33 0.92 -15.43
CA ILE A 265 11.17 -0.13 -14.84
C ILE A 265 11.21 -1.28 -15.83
N PRO A 266 12.39 -1.85 -16.17
CA PRO A 266 12.47 -3.01 -17.05
C PRO A 266 11.72 -4.21 -16.48
N MET A 267 11.01 -4.96 -17.34
CA MET A 267 10.29 -6.17 -16.93
C MET A 267 11.23 -7.26 -16.40
N ASP A 268 12.40 -7.38 -17.02
CA ASP A 268 13.47 -8.31 -16.64
C ASP A 268 14.77 -7.51 -16.49
N GLY A 269 15.11 -7.18 -15.26
CA GLY A 269 16.27 -6.34 -14.96
C GLY A 269 17.04 -6.84 -13.75
N SER A 270 18.21 -6.22 -13.53
CA SER A 270 19.02 -6.51 -12.36
C SER A 270 18.43 -5.81 -11.14
N SER A 271 18.30 -6.55 -10.05
CA SER A 271 17.92 -6.01 -8.74
C SER A 271 19.16 -5.55 -7.96
N ASN A 272 18.99 -4.54 -7.12
CA ASN A 272 19.96 -4.16 -6.09
C ASN A 272 20.05 -5.19 -4.95
N TYR A 273 19.13 -6.14 -4.90
CA TYR A 273 18.96 -7.10 -3.82
C TYR A 273 19.21 -8.52 -4.33
N GLU A 274 20.15 -9.21 -3.71
CA GLU A 274 20.48 -10.60 -3.99
C GLU A 274 19.81 -11.52 -2.98
N THR A 275 19.06 -12.51 -3.46
CA THR A 275 18.36 -13.46 -2.59
C THR A 275 19.37 -14.36 -1.86
N VAL A 276 19.30 -14.34 -0.53
CA VAL A 276 20.05 -15.19 0.39
C VAL A 276 19.29 -16.46 0.73
N ALA A 277 18.02 -16.28 1.10
CA ALA A 277 17.07 -17.37 1.34
C ALA A 277 15.66 -16.92 1.01
N GLU A 278 14.85 -17.81 0.49
CA GLU A 278 13.47 -17.51 0.10
C GLU A 278 12.54 -18.69 0.41
N TRP A 279 11.44 -18.38 1.06
CA TRP A 279 10.28 -19.25 1.25
C TRP A 279 9.17 -18.71 0.37
N ASN A 280 8.92 -19.40 -0.72
CA ASN A 280 7.93 -19.04 -1.71
C ASN A 280 6.95 -20.20 -1.87
N TRP A 281 5.68 -19.95 -1.57
CA TRP A 281 4.60 -20.92 -1.66
C TRP A 281 3.98 -20.97 -3.05
N ASP A 282 4.69 -20.44 -4.02
CA ASP A 282 4.31 -20.19 -5.42
C ASP A 282 4.16 -21.50 -6.20
N ARG A 283 3.21 -22.32 -5.77
CA ARG A 283 3.00 -23.63 -6.35
C ARG A 283 1.53 -23.91 -6.57
N ASN A 284 1.26 -24.74 -7.56
CA ASN A 284 -0.06 -25.33 -7.67
C ASN A 284 -0.44 -25.91 -6.31
N TYR A 285 -1.50 -25.41 -5.70
CA TYR A 285 -1.97 -25.81 -4.37
C TYR A 285 -2.00 -27.33 -4.16
N LYS A 286 -2.36 -28.10 -5.20
CA LYS A 286 -2.31 -29.58 -5.15
C LYS A 286 -0.89 -30.13 -4.98
N HIS A 287 0.12 -29.44 -5.47
CA HIS A 287 1.51 -29.84 -5.28
C HIS A 287 2.08 -29.33 -3.95
N ALA A 288 1.55 -28.26 -3.42
CA ALA A 288 1.92 -27.75 -2.11
C ALA A 288 1.49 -28.72 -0.99
N LEU A 289 0.38 -29.41 -1.15
CA LEU A 289 -0.07 -30.44 -0.20
C LEU A 289 0.81 -31.70 -0.18
N ASN A 290 1.71 -31.88 -1.14
CA ASN A 290 2.68 -32.98 -1.20
C ASN A 290 4.07 -32.59 -0.69
N LEU A 291 4.14 -31.72 0.31
CA LEU A 291 5.40 -31.26 0.89
C LEU A 291 6.19 -32.37 1.57
N GLU A 292 5.53 -33.42 2.03
CA GLU A 292 6.19 -34.62 2.56
C GLU A 292 7.12 -35.26 1.52
N ASP A 293 6.70 -35.33 0.25
CA ASP A 293 7.49 -35.89 -0.84
C ASP A 293 8.75 -35.07 -1.15
N ARG A 294 8.81 -33.84 -0.64
CA ARG A 294 9.93 -32.92 -0.86
C ARG A 294 10.86 -32.78 0.35
N GLY A 295 10.55 -33.44 1.45
CA GLY A 295 11.30 -33.29 2.71
C GLY A 295 11.22 -31.88 3.29
N LEU A 296 10.26 -31.05 2.83
CA LEU A 296 10.12 -29.64 3.22
C LEU A 296 9.29 -29.46 4.48
N LEU A 297 8.36 -30.38 4.73
CA LEU A 297 7.51 -30.38 5.90
C LEU A 297 7.26 -31.83 6.35
N LYS A 298 7.47 -32.11 7.59
CA LYS A 298 6.78 -33.20 8.26
C LYS A 298 5.46 -32.64 8.78
N TRP A 299 4.40 -32.87 8.05
CA TRP A 299 3.06 -32.56 8.54
C TRP A 299 2.77 -33.44 9.73
N VAL A 300 2.52 -32.82 10.81
CA VAL A 300 1.75 -33.42 11.88
C VAL A 300 0.39 -32.75 11.77
N SER A 301 -0.61 -33.45 11.25
CA SER A 301 -1.98 -32.97 11.35
C SER A 301 -2.26 -32.81 12.84
N GLY A 302 -2.38 -31.59 13.27
CA GLY A 302 -2.50 -31.27 14.65
C GLY A 302 -1.42 -30.39 15.13
N VAL A 303 -0.84 -30.10 15.98
CA VAL A 303 0.04 -29.15 16.62
C VAL A 303 1.40 -29.13 15.97
N ALA A 304 1.79 -28.03 15.36
CA ALA A 304 3.18 -27.79 15.03
C ALA A 304 3.93 -27.49 16.31
N THR A 305 4.56 -28.47 16.79
CA THR A 305 5.56 -28.28 17.83
C THR A 305 6.75 -27.49 17.24
N PRO A 306 7.65 -26.94 18.10
CA PRO A 306 8.92 -26.35 17.68
C PRO A 306 9.78 -27.21 16.74
N ALA A 307 9.39 -28.45 16.50
CA ALA A 307 10.06 -29.38 15.58
C ALA A 307 9.73 -29.13 14.08
N GLY A 308 8.68 -28.38 13.75
CA GLY A 308 8.32 -28.05 12.38
C GLY A 308 9.26 -26.98 11.82
N ARG A 309 10.36 -27.39 11.17
CA ARG A 309 11.32 -26.49 10.51
C ARG A 309 11.12 -26.58 9.00
N ILE A 310 10.75 -25.47 8.40
CA ILE A 310 10.49 -25.36 6.97
C ILE A 310 11.77 -24.86 6.29
N VAL A 311 12.34 -25.64 5.39
CA VAL A 311 13.52 -25.23 4.66
C VAL A 311 13.16 -24.26 3.52
N PRO A 312 14.04 -23.31 3.17
CA PRO A 312 13.81 -22.38 2.09
C PRO A 312 13.90 -23.09 0.72
N GLU A 313 13.23 -22.55 -0.27
CA GLU A 313 13.37 -23.00 -1.67
C GLU A 313 14.66 -22.52 -2.31
N ILE A 314 15.15 -21.35 -1.91
CA ILE A 314 16.41 -20.78 -2.32
C ILE A 314 17.26 -20.55 -1.08
N GLY A 315 18.53 -20.92 -1.13
CA GLY A 315 19.46 -20.71 -0.04
C GLY A 315 19.43 -21.83 1.01
N SER A 316 19.80 -21.50 2.23
CA SER A 316 19.86 -22.44 3.34
C SER A 316 19.44 -21.78 4.66
N GLY A 317 18.66 -22.53 5.45
CA GLY A 317 18.13 -22.07 6.72
C GLY A 317 16.89 -22.82 7.13
N ALA A 318 16.07 -22.18 7.96
CA ALA A 318 14.79 -22.72 8.38
C ALA A 318 13.83 -21.60 8.80
N LEU A 319 12.55 -21.78 8.52
CA LEU A 319 11.46 -21.01 9.11
C LEU A 319 10.74 -21.90 10.12
N TYR A 320 10.46 -21.38 11.29
CA TYR A 320 9.70 -22.10 12.34
C TYR A 320 9.03 -21.09 13.28
N THR A 321 8.09 -21.58 14.07
CA THR A 321 7.51 -20.78 15.17
C THR A 321 7.81 -21.41 16.52
N THR A 322 7.89 -20.57 17.55
CA THR A 322 7.95 -21.00 18.95
C THR A 322 6.57 -21.06 19.59
N ALA A 323 5.53 -20.56 18.91
CA ALA A 323 4.14 -20.71 19.35
C ALA A 323 3.70 -22.18 19.26
N GLU A 324 2.82 -22.59 20.17
CA GLU A 324 2.02 -23.80 19.98
C GLU A 324 0.99 -23.52 18.88
N ALA A 325 1.22 -24.07 17.70
CA ALA A 325 0.46 -23.73 16.50
C ALA A 325 0.35 -24.93 15.56
N THR A 326 -0.66 -24.90 14.69
CA THR A 326 -0.73 -25.76 13.52
C THR A 326 -0.28 -24.99 12.29
N PHE A 327 0.39 -25.68 11.36
CA PHE A 327 0.75 -25.12 10.08
C PHE A 327 -0.16 -25.68 9.00
N ASP A 328 -0.62 -24.81 8.11
CA ASP A 328 -1.30 -25.23 6.90
C ASP A 328 -0.80 -24.42 5.69
N LEU A 329 -0.93 -24.99 4.50
CA LEU A 329 -0.76 -24.27 3.26
C LEU A 329 -2.12 -23.94 2.71
N VAL A 330 -2.42 -22.67 2.72
CA VAL A 330 -3.66 -22.12 2.20
C VAL A 330 -3.43 -21.49 0.84
N PRO A 331 -4.47 -21.41 0.00
CA PRO A 331 -4.39 -20.63 -1.20
C PRO A 331 -4.02 -19.18 -0.87
N ASP A 332 -3.10 -18.60 -1.61
CA ASP A 332 -2.87 -17.18 -1.53
C ASP A 332 -4.11 -16.44 -2.06
N TYR A 333 -4.84 -15.82 -1.15
CA TYR A 333 -5.96 -14.96 -1.50
C TYR A 333 -5.51 -13.56 -1.92
N ASN A 334 -4.20 -13.32 -1.89
CA ASN A 334 -3.64 -12.08 -2.38
C ASN A 334 -3.82 -12.00 -3.90
N THR A 335 -4.39 -10.95 -4.33
CA THR A 335 -4.82 -10.70 -5.69
C THR A 335 -3.77 -10.13 -6.58
N ARG A 336 -2.57 -10.04 -6.10
CA ARG A 336 -1.44 -9.68 -6.94
C ARG A 336 -1.09 -10.76 -7.95
N SER A 337 -1.50 -12.02 -7.68
CA SER A 337 -1.42 -13.07 -8.69
C SER A 337 -2.46 -12.80 -9.78
N VAL A 338 -1.98 -12.59 -10.98
CA VAL A 338 -2.79 -12.25 -12.13
C VAL A 338 -3.59 -13.44 -12.58
N HIS A 339 -4.82 -13.17 -12.86
CA HIS A 339 -5.68 -14.08 -13.58
C HIS A 339 -6.08 -13.44 -14.90
N ASP A 340 -5.75 -14.08 -16.00
CA ASP A 340 -6.10 -13.74 -17.39
C ASP A 340 -7.61 -13.64 -17.61
N GLY A 341 -8.31 -12.76 -16.88
CA GLY A 341 -9.75 -12.64 -16.94
C GLY A 341 -10.55 -13.83 -16.43
N HIS A 342 -9.89 -14.85 -15.87
CA HIS A 342 -10.54 -16.05 -15.36
C HIS A 342 -10.90 -15.90 -13.87
N ARG A 343 -11.98 -16.54 -13.47
CA ARG A 343 -12.49 -16.50 -12.10
C ARG A 343 -11.42 -16.96 -11.11
N PRO A 344 -11.14 -16.21 -10.06
CA PRO A 344 -10.31 -16.71 -8.97
C PRO A 344 -10.97 -17.96 -8.39
N GLY A 345 -10.21 -18.97 -8.11
CA GLY A 345 -10.66 -20.05 -7.27
C GLY A 345 -10.70 -21.44 -7.82
N ILE A 346 -10.72 -21.67 -9.11
CA ILE A 346 -10.75 -23.04 -9.64
C ILE A 346 -9.67 -23.17 -10.71
N GLY A 347 -8.56 -23.78 -10.35
CA GLY A 347 -7.59 -24.35 -11.29
C GLY A 347 -6.41 -23.49 -11.71
N SER A 348 -6.35 -22.20 -11.39
CA SER A 348 -5.29 -21.30 -11.87
C SER A 348 -4.45 -20.65 -10.78
N ARG A 349 -4.62 -21.05 -9.53
CA ARG A 349 -3.83 -20.47 -8.41
C ARG A 349 -2.41 -21.01 -8.46
N LYS A 350 -1.48 -20.12 -8.68
CA LYS A 350 -0.05 -20.43 -8.68
C LYS A 350 0.60 -20.13 -7.33
N ALA A 351 0.00 -19.24 -6.55
CA ALA A 351 0.52 -18.81 -5.26
C ALA A 351 -0.20 -19.50 -4.10
N GLY A 352 0.57 -19.89 -3.09
CA GLY A 352 0.11 -20.35 -1.79
C GLY A 352 0.61 -19.42 -0.70
N ALA A 353 0.09 -19.59 0.51
CA ALA A 353 0.54 -18.93 1.72
C ALA A 353 0.71 -19.93 2.85
N LEU A 354 1.64 -19.66 3.76
CA LEU A 354 1.77 -20.40 5.01
C LEU A 354 0.81 -19.80 6.04
N GLU A 355 -0.10 -20.61 6.55
CA GLU A 355 -0.94 -20.27 7.69
C GLU A 355 -0.37 -20.87 8.96
N ILE A 356 -0.23 -20.07 10.01
CA ILE A 356 0.16 -20.46 11.36
C ILE A 356 -1.06 -20.23 12.25
N ASP A 357 -1.78 -21.31 12.56
CA ASP A 357 -3.02 -21.26 13.32
C ASP A 357 -2.74 -21.55 14.80
N SER A 358 -3.10 -20.63 15.67
CA SER A 358 -2.80 -20.65 17.11
C SER A 358 -3.83 -19.84 17.90
N ARG A 359 -3.53 -19.54 19.14
CA ARG A 359 -4.30 -18.62 19.96
C ARG A 359 -3.51 -17.34 20.26
N THR A 360 -4.20 -16.24 20.45
CA THR A 360 -3.54 -14.97 20.81
C THR A 360 -2.77 -15.04 22.12
N SER A 361 -3.18 -15.91 23.08
CA SER A 361 -2.45 -16.15 24.32
C SER A 361 -1.02 -16.65 24.09
N GLU A 362 -0.78 -17.49 23.09
CA GLU A 362 0.57 -17.96 22.74
C GLU A 362 1.52 -16.80 22.42
N TRP A 363 0.99 -15.77 21.75
CA TRP A 363 1.77 -14.64 21.28
C TRP A 363 1.94 -13.53 22.31
N PHE A 364 0.95 -13.32 23.18
CA PHE A 364 1.00 -12.29 24.21
C PHE A 364 1.61 -12.77 25.54
N GLU A 365 1.39 -14.02 25.92
CA GLU A 365 1.80 -14.58 27.21
C GLU A 365 2.98 -15.54 27.06
N GLY A 366 3.07 -16.25 25.92
CA GLY A 366 4.03 -17.32 25.67
C GLY A 366 5.38 -16.87 25.09
N ASP A 367 5.60 -15.57 24.88
CA ASP A 367 6.79 -15.04 24.15
C ASP A 367 7.00 -15.72 22.79
N ALA A 368 5.90 -16.04 22.12
CA ALA A 368 5.92 -16.74 20.85
C ALA A 368 6.45 -15.85 19.74
N ALA A 369 7.11 -16.46 18.77
CA ALA A 369 7.71 -15.77 17.63
C ALA A 369 7.76 -16.65 16.39
N VAL A 370 7.77 -16.01 15.23
CA VAL A 370 8.23 -16.61 13.98
C VAL A 370 9.73 -16.38 13.87
N VAL A 371 10.49 -17.43 13.65
CA VAL A 371 11.95 -17.39 13.57
C VAL A 371 12.40 -17.78 12.18
N VAL A 372 13.21 -16.93 11.57
CA VAL A 372 13.89 -17.15 10.28
C VAL A 372 15.37 -17.37 10.58
N GLU A 373 15.83 -18.56 10.31
CA GLU A 373 17.25 -18.91 10.37
C GLU A 373 17.80 -18.95 8.95
N ALA A 374 18.89 -18.22 8.67
CA ALA A 374 19.49 -18.20 7.35
C ALA A 374 21.01 -18.20 7.43
N SER A 375 21.67 -18.76 6.39
CA SER A 375 23.11 -18.62 6.20
C SER A 375 23.39 -17.48 5.23
N THR A 376 24.12 -16.47 5.69
CA THR A 376 24.57 -15.36 4.86
C THR A 376 26.03 -15.54 4.41
N LYS A 377 26.60 -16.75 4.61
CA LYS A 377 27.98 -17.07 4.24
C LYS A 377 28.20 -16.89 2.74
N GLY A 378 29.20 -16.11 2.37
CA GLY A 378 29.51 -15.80 0.98
C GLY A 378 28.85 -14.51 0.45
N PHE A 379 27.79 -14.05 1.08
CA PHE A 379 27.12 -12.81 0.69
C PHE A 379 27.86 -11.59 1.23
N ARG A 380 27.91 -10.56 0.40
CA ARG A 380 28.51 -9.25 0.70
C ARG A 380 27.54 -8.16 0.28
N GLY A 381 27.67 -6.98 0.87
CA GLY A 381 26.81 -5.86 0.52
C GLY A 381 26.83 -4.76 1.57
N LYS A 382 25.82 -3.91 1.52
CA LYS A 382 25.61 -2.76 2.43
C LYS A 382 24.79 -3.13 3.66
N ALA A 383 23.83 -4.06 3.49
CA ALA A 383 22.91 -4.47 4.54
C ALA A 383 22.33 -5.87 4.24
N LEU A 384 21.80 -6.53 5.26
CA LEU A 384 20.85 -7.63 5.11
C LEU A 384 19.45 -7.04 5.10
N VAL A 385 18.49 -7.68 4.41
CA VAL A 385 17.10 -7.22 4.34
C VAL A 385 16.17 -8.41 4.52
N LEU A 386 15.15 -8.24 5.35
CA LEU A 386 14.06 -9.19 5.51
C LEU A 386 12.83 -8.63 4.79
N ASP A 387 12.39 -9.30 3.73
CA ASP A 387 11.16 -8.99 3.01
C ASP A 387 10.10 -10.04 3.33
N PHE A 388 8.89 -9.63 3.65
CA PHE A 388 7.77 -10.54 3.82
C PHE A 388 6.44 -9.87 3.53
N THR A 389 5.46 -10.69 3.10
CA THR A 389 4.07 -10.28 2.96
C THR A 389 3.24 -11.08 3.93
N TRP A 390 2.37 -10.44 4.68
CA TRP A 390 1.57 -11.10 5.68
C TRP A 390 0.21 -10.47 5.93
N ALA A 391 -0.68 -11.25 6.56
CA ALA A 391 -1.99 -10.80 7.03
C ALA A 391 -2.43 -11.65 8.22
N ALA A 392 -3.40 -11.15 8.99
CA ALA A 392 -4.06 -11.90 10.04
C ALA A 392 -5.34 -12.56 9.52
N GLY A 393 -5.63 -13.76 10.00
CA GLY A 393 -6.89 -14.46 9.78
C GLY A 393 -6.91 -15.38 8.57
N LYS A 394 -7.91 -16.26 8.58
CA LYS A 394 -8.16 -17.20 7.50
C LYS A 394 -8.90 -16.54 6.37
N GLY A 395 -8.77 -17.05 5.16
CA GLY A 395 -9.54 -16.58 4.01
C GLY A 395 -11.05 -16.82 4.16
N ARG A 396 -11.43 -17.64 5.13
CA ARG A 396 -12.82 -17.90 5.52
C ARG A 396 -12.89 -17.94 7.03
N VAL A 397 -13.69 -17.08 7.62
CA VAL A 397 -13.87 -16.96 9.07
C VAL A 397 -15.34 -17.06 9.41
N ASP A 398 -15.68 -18.06 10.22
CA ASP A 398 -17.04 -18.29 10.70
C ASP A 398 -17.30 -17.63 12.06
N SER A 399 -16.25 -17.14 12.72
CA SER A 399 -16.28 -16.53 14.04
C SER A 399 -15.37 -15.31 14.15
N SER A 400 -15.56 -14.52 15.18
CA SER A 400 -14.62 -13.45 15.52
C SER A 400 -13.25 -14.03 15.87
N PHE A 401 -12.21 -13.36 15.45
CA PHE A 401 -10.83 -13.69 15.81
C PHE A 401 -10.09 -12.45 16.30
N GLY A 402 -8.98 -12.65 16.97
CA GLY A 402 -8.13 -11.56 17.45
C GLY A 402 -6.69 -11.74 17.01
N PHE A 403 -5.93 -10.65 16.98
CA PHE A 403 -4.51 -10.70 16.63
C PHE A 403 -3.72 -9.53 17.21
N PRO A 404 -2.41 -9.70 17.46
CA PRO A 404 -1.53 -8.61 17.84
C PRO A 404 -1.43 -7.57 16.72
N ALA A 405 -1.65 -6.28 17.07
CA ALA A 405 -1.67 -5.20 16.08
C ALA A 405 -0.28 -4.83 15.59
N TYR A 406 0.69 -4.76 16.50
CA TYR A 406 2.05 -4.29 16.27
C TYR A 406 3.08 -5.37 16.55
N TRP A 407 4.07 -5.47 15.67
CA TRP A 407 5.08 -6.51 15.70
C TRP A 407 6.48 -5.92 15.59
N ALA A 408 7.43 -6.63 16.17
CA ALA A 408 8.85 -6.32 16.08
C ALA A 408 9.58 -7.33 15.20
N VAL A 409 10.57 -6.85 14.47
CA VAL A 409 11.63 -7.67 13.86
C VAL A 409 12.90 -7.46 14.63
N GLU A 410 13.49 -8.56 15.08
CA GLU A 410 14.73 -8.61 15.84
C GLU A 410 15.74 -9.52 15.16
N TYR A 411 17.02 -9.32 15.44
CA TYR A 411 18.09 -10.14 14.88
C TYR A 411 19.08 -10.60 15.94
N SER A 412 19.70 -11.76 15.70
CA SER A 412 20.70 -12.36 16.58
C SER A 412 21.74 -13.16 15.78
N LEU A 413 22.95 -13.29 16.32
CA LEU A 413 23.99 -14.16 15.80
C LEU A 413 24.11 -15.50 16.57
N ASN A 414 23.53 -15.59 17.77
CA ASN A 414 23.59 -16.77 18.62
C ASN A 414 22.22 -17.42 18.87
N GLY A 415 21.12 -16.76 18.44
CA GLY A 415 19.75 -17.23 18.65
C GLY A 415 19.22 -17.04 20.08
N VAL A 416 19.95 -16.31 20.92
CA VAL A 416 19.61 -16.05 22.33
C VAL A 416 19.48 -14.55 22.58
N ASP A 417 20.52 -13.81 22.26
CA ASP A 417 20.57 -12.36 22.46
C ASP A 417 20.07 -11.66 21.20
N TYR A 418 18.90 -11.04 21.30
CA TYR A 418 18.27 -10.36 20.18
C TYR A 418 18.35 -8.85 20.32
N THR A 419 18.49 -8.18 19.16
CA THR A 419 18.46 -6.73 19.03
C THR A 419 17.30 -6.34 18.11
N THR A 420 16.48 -5.40 18.54
CA THR A 420 15.34 -4.90 17.75
C THR A 420 15.81 -4.06 16.56
N ALA A 421 15.28 -4.35 15.39
CA ALA A 421 15.50 -3.61 14.16
C ALA A 421 14.30 -2.71 13.81
N ALA A 422 13.09 -3.16 14.10
CA ALA A 422 11.84 -2.43 13.93
C ALA A 422 10.80 -2.98 14.91
N ASP A 423 9.89 -2.16 15.40
CA ASP A 423 8.86 -2.51 16.41
C ASP A 423 7.48 -1.91 16.14
N ASP A 424 7.30 -1.27 15.00
CA ASP A 424 6.05 -0.62 14.57
C ASP A 424 5.38 -1.31 13.37
N ILE A 425 5.68 -2.59 13.16
CA ILE A 425 5.19 -3.34 12.00
C ILE A 425 3.74 -3.74 12.23
N LEU A 426 2.87 -3.25 11.36
CA LEU A 426 1.45 -3.50 11.46
C LEU A 426 1.05 -4.85 10.87
N LEU A 427 0.14 -5.52 11.53
CA LEU A 427 -0.62 -6.65 11.01
C LEU A 427 -2.06 -6.20 10.77
N ARG A 428 -2.65 -6.60 9.64
CA ARG A 428 -4.03 -6.28 9.28
C ARG A 428 -4.77 -7.55 8.89
N PRO A 429 -6.10 -7.59 9.06
CA PRO A 429 -6.86 -8.75 8.67
C PRO A 429 -6.86 -8.89 7.14
N ILE A 430 -6.81 -10.13 6.68
CA ILE A 430 -7.17 -10.46 5.31
C ILE A 430 -8.69 -10.35 5.14
N ALA A 431 -9.17 -10.11 3.94
CA ALA A 431 -10.60 -10.19 3.66
C ALA A 431 -11.14 -11.61 3.90
N TYR A 432 -12.26 -11.74 4.55
CA TYR A 432 -12.86 -13.02 4.92
C TYR A 432 -14.35 -13.09 4.58
N GLU A 433 -14.83 -14.31 4.39
CA GLU A 433 -16.21 -14.60 4.07
C GLU A 433 -17.03 -14.77 5.35
N LYS A 434 -18.11 -14.00 5.48
CA LYS A 434 -19.09 -14.19 6.57
C LYS A 434 -20.13 -15.28 6.24
N SER A 435 -20.53 -15.30 4.97
CA SER A 435 -21.44 -16.29 4.41
C SER A 435 -21.08 -16.47 2.94
N PRO A 436 -21.61 -17.48 2.23
CA PRO A 436 -21.34 -17.67 0.82
C PRO A 436 -21.58 -16.46 -0.09
N MET A 437 -22.23 -15.42 0.44
CA MET A 437 -22.63 -14.22 -0.31
C MET A 437 -22.12 -12.90 0.30
N SER A 438 -21.38 -12.95 1.40
CA SER A 438 -20.96 -11.75 2.12
C SER A 438 -19.49 -11.84 2.50
N TYR A 439 -18.72 -10.82 2.13
CA TYR A 439 -17.29 -10.72 2.39
C TYR A 439 -16.97 -9.44 3.14
N TYR A 440 -15.99 -9.53 4.02
CA TYR A 440 -15.40 -8.38 4.66
C TYR A 440 -14.21 -7.90 3.87
N ALA A 441 -14.16 -6.63 3.57
CA ALA A 441 -13.02 -6.05 2.91
C ALA A 441 -11.94 -5.67 3.90
N ALA A 442 -10.72 -6.03 3.56
CA ALA A 442 -9.53 -5.70 4.32
C ALA A 442 -8.39 -5.37 3.35
N PRO A 443 -7.31 -4.72 3.80
CA PRO A 443 -6.19 -4.34 2.94
C PRO A 443 -5.52 -5.51 2.22
N GLY A 444 -5.74 -6.74 2.65
CA GLY A 444 -5.03 -7.90 2.16
C GLY A 444 -3.65 -8.03 2.79
N TYR A 445 -2.71 -8.65 2.08
CA TYR A 445 -1.36 -8.82 2.58
C TYR A 445 -0.59 -7.51 2.57
N LEU A 446 -0.02 -7.14 3.70
CA LEU A 446 0.89 -6.01 3.81
C LEU A 446 2.30 -6.42 3.43
N GLU A 447 2.97 -5.56 2.66
CA GLU A 447 4.37 -5.74 2.29
C GLU A 447 5.28 -5.09 3.33
N ASN A 448 6.28 -5.85 3.77
CA ASN A 448 7.30 -5.39 4.70
C ASN A 448 8.69 -5.59 4.10
N SER A 449 9.56 -4.63 4.33
CA SER A 449 10.96 -4.69 3.96
C SER A 449 11.77 -4.01 5.06
N ILE A 450 12.49 -4.82 5.83
CA ILE A 450 13.21 -4.37 7.03
C ILE A 450 14.71 -4.44 6.75
N VAL A 451 15.37 -3.29 6.81
CA VAL A 451 16.81 -3.18 6.64
C VAL A 451 17.51 -3.54 7.95
N LEU A 452 18.42 -4.48 7.87
CA LEU A 452 19.16 -5.05 8.99
C LEU A 452 20.66 -4.72 8.86
N PRO A 453 21.41 -4.72 9.97
CA PRO A 453 22.81 -4.35 9.96
C PRO A 453 23.70 -5.18 9.01
N LYS A 454 24.66 -4.52 8.39
CA LYS A 454 25.70 -5.15 7.56
C LYS A 454 26.47 -6.26 8.30
N SER A 455 26.59 -6.16 9.61
CA SER A 455 27.31 -7.15 10.44
C SER A 455 26.71 -8.56 10.35
N LEU A 456 25.48 -8.69 9.88
CA LEU A 456 24.81 -9.97 9.64
C LEU A 456 25.21 -10.66 8.34
N LEU A 457 25.91 -9.97 7.43
CA LEU A 457 26.44 -10.59 6.21
C LEU A 457 27.71 -11.41 6.47
N GLY A 458 27.93 -12.44 5.66
CA GLY A 458 29.09 -13.32 5.75
C GLY A 458 29.07 -14.32 6.92
N LYS A 459 27.93 -14.52 7.58
CA LYS A 459 27.77 -15.41 8.74
C LYS A 459 27.31 -16.80 8.33
N LYS A 460 27.76 -17.83 9.06
CA LYS A 460 27.28 -19.20 8.87
C LYS A 460 25.79 -19.31 9.23
N LYS A 461 25.36 -18.51 10.21
CA LYS A 461 23.98 -18.51 10.71
C LYS A 461 23.63 -17.12 11.25
N VAL A 462 22.48 -16.64 10.88
CA VAL A 462 21.79 -15.49 11.46
C VAL A 462 20.37 -15.90 11.84
N TYR A 463 19.84 -15.29 12.89
CA TYR A 463 18.49 -15.52 13.38
C TYR A 463 17.73 -14.20 13.30
N LEU A 464 16.57 -14.23 12.66
CA LEU A 464 15.63 -13.11 12.60
C LEU A 464 14.36 -13.55 13.29
N ARG A 465 13.87 -12.77 14.23
CA ARG A 465 12.70 -13.10 15.04
C ARG A 465 11.62 -12.05 14.80
N ILE A 466 10.40 -12.50 14.54
CA ILE A 466 9.22 -11.66 14.36
C ILE A 466 8.25 -12.00 15.48
N ARG A 467 7.93 -11.05 16.36
CA ARG A 467 7.05 -11.25 17.51
C ARG A 467 6.19 -10.03 17.78
N PRO A 468 5.12 -10.15 18.59
CA PRO A 468 4.38 -8.98 19.05
C PRO A 468 5.28 -7.95 19.73
N ALA A 469 5.06 -6.67 19.44
CA ALA A 469 5.81 -5.55 19.98
C ALA A 469 5.06 -4.79 21.09
N SER A 470 3.76 -5.02 21.21
CA SER A 470 2.90 -4.36 22.20
C SER A 470 1.78 -5.29 22.63
N ASP A 471 1.06 -4.88 23.66
CA ASP A 471 -0.15 -5.56 24.17
C ASP A 471 -1.44 -5.14 23.45
N VAL A 472 -1.35 -4.38 22.35
CA VAL A 472 -2.51 -3.98 21.57
C VAL A 472 -3.00 -5.15 20.74
N MET A 473 -4.23 -5.55 20.98
CA MET A 473 -4.96 -6.56 20.23
C MET A 473 -6.04 -5.92 19.38
N VAL A 474 -6.15 -6.40 18.15
CA VAL A 474 -7.29 -6.11 17.26
C VAL A 474 -8.26 -7.28 17.34
N GLU A 475 -9.54 -6.98 17.49
CA GLU A 475 -10.63 -7.95 17.46
C GLU A 475 -11.52 -7.69 16.26
N THR A 476 -11.80 -8.74 15.50
CA THR A 476 -12.83 -8.74 14.46
C THR A 476 -14.14 -9.25 15.02
N HIS A 477 -15.26 -8.90 14.41
CA HIS A 477 -16.60 -9.31 14.84
C HIS A 477 -17.26 -10.22 13.82
N GLU A 478 -18.10 -11.14 14.30
CA GLU A 478 -18.99 -11.93 13.45
C GLU A 478 -20.01 -11.04 12.73
N ASP A 479 -20.44 -9.98 13.40
CA ASP A 479 -21.34 -8.98 12.83
C ASP A 479 -20.56 -7.96 12.00
N PRO A 480 -20.73 -7.95 10.69
CA PRO A 480 -20.02 -7.05 9.81
C PRO A 480 -20.43 -5.58 9.92
N SER A 481 -21.54 -5.30 10.60
CA SER A 481 -21.94 -3.91 10.87
C SER A 481 -21.13 -3.27 12.01
N LYS A 482 -20.31 -4.06 12.70
CA LYS A 482 -19.45 -3.59 13.79
C LYS A 482 -18.03 -3.38 13.28
N ASP A 483 -17.45 -2.29 13.70
CA ASP A 483 -16.07 -1.97 13.39
C ASP A 483 -15.10 -2.95 14.05
N ILE A 484 -13.89 -3.05 13.46
CA ILE A 484 -12.76 -3.72 14.08
C ILE A 484 -12.36 -2.90 15.31
N ASN A 485 -12.37 -3.52 16.48
CA ASN A 485 -11.98 -2.89 17.72
C ASN A 485 -10.51 -3.17 18.05
N SER A 486 -9.83 -2.17 18.56
CA SER A 486 -8.49 -2.31 19.13
C SER A 486 -8.53 -2.02 20.62
N GLY A 487 -7.80 -2.78 21.40
CA GLY A 487 -7.71 -2.60 22.84
C GLY A 487 -6.49 -3.33 23.42
N VAL A 488 -6.31 -3.20 24.73
CA VAL A 488 -5.27 -3.93 25.43
C VAL A 488 -5.70 -5.39 25.58
N TYR A 489 -4.78 -6.29 25.30
CA TYR A 489 -4.97 -7.73 25.50
C TYR A 489 -5.18 -8.03 26.99
N SER A 490 -6.03 -9.00 27.25
CA SER A 490 -6.14 -9.67 28.56
C SER A 490 -6.49 -11.14 28.35
N PRO A 491 -6.13 -12.04 29.28
CA PRO A 491 -6.29 -13.49 29.09
C PRO A 491 -7.70 -13.94 28.73
N GLU A 492 -8.73 -13.27 29.27
CA GLU A 492 -10.11 -13.56 28.96
C GLU A 492 -10.54 -13.17 27.55
N LYS A 493 -9.72 -12.33 26.89
CA LYS A 493 -9.89 -11.93 25.49
C LYS A 493 -9.16 -12.85 24.51
N SER A 494 -8.54 -13.92 24.99
CA SER A 494 -7.86 -14.85 24.10
C SER A 494 -8.80 -15.37 23.01
N ARG A 495 -8.37 -15.27 21.75
CA ARG A 495 -9.12 -15.66 20.55
C ARG A 495 -8.28 -16.59 19.69
N ASP A 496 -8.93 -17.24 18.76
CA ASP A 496 -8.24 -17.91 17.68
C ASP A 496 -7.48 -16.89 16.84
N PHE A 497 -6.30 -17.26 16.41
CA PHE A 497 -5.40 -16.41 15.65
C PHE A 497 -4.74 -17.22 14.54
N ALA A 498 -4.77 -16.72 13.34
CA ALA A 498 -4.03 -17.25 12.22
C ALA A 498 -3.14 -16.15 11.63
N LEU A 499 -1.85 -16.39 11.62
CA LEU A 499 -0.88 -15.56 10.92
C LEU A 499 -0.65 -16.17 9.54
N VAL A 500 -0.91 -15.41 8.49
CA VAL A 500 -0.76 -15.87 7.11
C VAL A 500 0.43 -15.15 6.47
N ILE A 501 1.43 -15.91 6.04
CA ILE A 501 2.63 -15.41 5.38
C ILE A 501 2.56 -15.77 3.90
N GLY A 502 2.39 -14.76 3.04
CA GLY A 502 2.28 -14.95 1.60
C GLY A 502 3.64 -15.20 0.93
N LYS A 503 4.67 -14.51 1.37
CA LYS A 503 6.05 -14.67 0.92
C LYS A 503 7.01 -14.20 2.00
N LEU A 504 8.17 -14.84 2.08
CA LEU A 504 9.24 -14.42 2.98
C LEU A 504 10.60 -14.63 2.31
N SER A 505 11.47 -13.62 2.36
CA SER A 505 12.83 -13.73 1.84
C SER A 505 13.84 -12.92 2.64
N VAL A 506 15.05 -13.45 2.72
CA VAL A 506 16.22 -12.77 3.24
C VAL A 506 17.10 -12.40 2.04
N LYS A 507 17.49 -11.15 1.94
CA LYS A 507 18.25 -10.61 0.81
C LYS A 507 19.48 -9.83 1.26
N ALA A 508 20.52 -9.83 0.45
CA ALA A 508 21.67 -8.96 0.61
C ALA A 508 21.49 -7.72 -0.28
N LEU A 509 21.51 -6.53 0.28
CA LEU A 509 21.55 -5.27 -0.45
C LEU A 509 22.98 -5.03 -0.94
N ARG A 510 23.19 -4.99 -2.24
CA ARG A 510 24.50 -4.83 -2.91
C ARG A 510 25.12 -3.44 -2.82
#